data_d2782413bbabd5b0d7b7f2d3b7e548f7
#
_entry.id   d2782413bbabd5b0d7b7f2d3b7e548f7
#
_cell.length_a   1.000
_cell.length_b   1.000
_cell.length_c   1.000
_cell.angle_alpha   90.00
_cell.angle_beta   90.00
_cell.angle_gamma   90.00
#
_symmetry.space_group_name_H-M   'P 1'
#
loop_
_entity.id
_entity.type
_entity.pdbx_description
1 polymer ?
#
loop_
_entity_poly.entity_id
_entity_poly.type
_entity_poly.pdbx_seq_one_letter_code
_entity_poly.pdbx_strand_id
1 'polypeptide(L)'
;MKKLLSKKYRRLLWAGLLACLVLYVLGSLLVPPLAGTQRKSDRQIKLPAPAAERVCLVDGNEEALRWRLRLIRSAQSEIVLSTFDFRIDESGSDVVAALLDAAERDVQVRLLVDGMNAQLHLQGSTAFQALAAHENAEVRFYNPLRLTRLWSANYRCHDKYLIIDRSAYLMGGRNTSDLFLGSGGTTRQNMDRDVVVCGSGSGRGSVAALLGYFEDIWALDTNREFRANGEAGRVLRAAAALRERWAAITGTGQVTPIDWDAETIQAGGVTVLHGDCAARNKEPVLLNTLTALMQGGRERIVVQTPYIICNRAMYDALEKAVGGAAQVQIITNAPQSGANPWGCADYLNQKKAILSTGVSVCEWHGERSMHTKTILIDDRFSIIGSFNWDMRSAYLDTELMLLVDCPELNAALRAETDEMVRQGRLLLPDGTAVEGAAYTAPEMPLYKKFLQPVLRVVIRPFRYVL
;
A
#
# COMPACT_ATOMS: atom_id res chain seq x y z
N MET A 1 -5.92 20.29 -57.14
CA MET A 1 -4.68 19.48 -57.21
C MET A 1 -4.54 18.66 -55.92
N LYS A 2 -5.20 17.54 -55.75
CA LYS A 2 -4.92 16.56 -54.70
C LYS A 2 -3.94 15.53 -55.29
N LYS A 3 -2.62 15.73 -55.10
CA LYS A 3 -1.63 14.69 -55.40
C LYS A 3 -1.88 13.56 -54.38
N LEU A 4 -2.50 12.46 -54.84
CA LEU A 4 -2.55 11.21 -54.12
C LEU A 4 -1.10 10.77 -53.84
N LEU A 5 -0.67 10.89 -52.59
CA LEU A 5 0.58 10.30 -52.12
C LEU A 5 0.60 8.83 -52.57
N SER A 6 1.70 8.41 -53.23
CA SER A 6 1.83 7.03 -53.68
C SER A 6 1.66 6.05 -52.51
N LYS A 7 1.15 4.84 -52.77
CA LYS A 7 0.97 3.80 -51.69
C LYS A 7 2.25 3.60 -50.87
N LYS A 8 3.42 3.75 -51.45
CA LYS A 8 4.71 3.63 -50.79
C LYS A 8 4.93 4.76 -49.76
N TYR A 9 4.66 6.02 -50.13
CA TYR A 9 4.78 7.15 -49.21
C TYR A 9 3.77 7.11 -48.08
N ARG A 10 2.56 6.65 -48.33
CA ARG A 10 1.55 6.43 -47.25
C ARG A 10 2.01 5.36 -46.29
N ARG A 11 2.57 4.23 -46.74
CA ARG A 11 3.14 3.18 -45.89
C ARG A 11 4.31 3.70 -45.05
N LEU A 12 5.24 4.47 -45.64
CA LEU A 12 6.36 5.08 -44.92
C LEU A 12 5.89 6.08 -43.88
N LEU A 13 4.88 6.91 -44.19
CA LEU A 13 4.28 7.83 -43.24
C LEU A 13 3.66 7.09 -42.08
N TRP A 14 2.84 6.05 -42.31
CA TRP A 14 2.25 5.25 -41.27
C TRP A 14 3.29 4.50 -40.42
N ALA A 15 4.32 3.96 -41.03
CA ALA A 15 5.43 3.33 -40.31
C ALA A 15 6.18 4.34 -39.41
N GLY A 16 6.41 5.56 -39.92
CA GLY A 16 7.02 6.65 -39.15
C GLY A 16 6.15 7.08 -37.97
N LEU A 17 4.83 7.27 -38.19
CA LEU A 17 3.88 7.60 -37.13
C LEU A 17 3.81 6.49 -36.06
N LEU A 18 3.78 5.24 -36.48
CA LEU A 18 3.81 4.10 -35.56
C LEU A 18 5.11 4.06 -34.74
N ALA A 19 6.24 4.27 -35.37
CA ALA A 19 7.54 4.33 -34.68
C ALA A 19 7.57 5.48 -33.65
N CYS A 20 7.09 6.68 -34.02
CA CYS A 20 6.97 7.80 -33.09
C CYS A 20 6.04 7.47 -31.91
N LEU A 21 4.91 6.83 -32.17
CA LEU A 21 3.97 6.41 -31.12
C LEU A 21 4.62 5.39 -30.17
N VAL A 22 5.31 4.39 -30.72
CA VAL A 22 6.03 3.38 -29.92
C VAL A 22 7.12 4.04 -29.06
N LEU A 23 7.92 4.94 -29.65
CA LEU A 23 8.94 5.68 -28.90
C LEU A 23 8.33 6.57 -27.81
N TYR A 24 7.22 7.23 -28.11
CA TYR A 24 6.49 8.02 -27.10
C TYR A 24 6.00 7.15 -25.95
N VAL A 25 5.36 6.02 -26.24
CA VAL A 25 4.84 5.11 -25.21
C VAL A 25 5.97 4.52 -24.37
N LEU A 26 6.97 3.90 -25.02
CA LEU A 26 8.09 3.29 -24.31
C LEU A 26 8.92 4.32 -23.55
N GLY A 27 9.25 5.45 -24.19
CA GLY A 27 9.98 6.54 -23.52
C GLY A 27 9.24 7.09 -22.32
N SER A 28 7.93 7.30 -22.43
CA SER A 28 7.10 7.81 -21.34
C SER A 28 6.99 6.82 -20.17
N LEU A 29 6.93 5.52 -20.43
CA LEU A 29 6.79 4.51 -19.38
C LEU A 29 8.10 4.11 -18.72
N LEU A 30 9.23 4.18 -19.45
CA LEU A 30 10.51 3.64 -18.98
C LEU A 30 11.48 4.73 -18.48
N VAL A 31 11.54 5.89 -19.14
CA VAL A 31 12.55 6.91 -18.81
C VAL A 31 12.30 7.57 -17.43
N PRO A 32 11.08 7.98 -17.05
CA PRO A 32 10.87 8.61 -15.76
C PRO A 32 11.23 7.72 -14.56
N PRO A 33 10.78 6.43 -14.48
CA PRO A 33 11.20 5.57 -13.38
C PRO A 33 12.71 5.30 -13.40
N LEU A 34 13.33 5.07 -14.55
CA LEU A 34 14.77 4.88 -14.63
C LEU A 34 15.53 6.08 -14.06
N ALA A 35 15.14 7.30 -14.42
CA ALA A 35 15.77 8.52 -13.90
C ALA A 35 15.45 8.73 -12.41
N GLY A 36 14.23 8.38 -11.97
CA GLY A 36 13.79 8.52 -10.59
C GLY A 36 14.59 7.64 -9.63
N THR A 37 14.73 6.37 -9.97
CA THR A 37 15.40 5.39 -9.11
C THR A 37 16.93 5.59 -8.99
N GLN A 38 17.49 6.54 -9.72
CA GLN A 38 18.90 6.95 -9.62
C GLN A 38 19.11 8.21 -8.79
N ARG A 39 18.02 8.84 -8.29
CA ARG A 39 18.14 10.04 -7.46
C ARG A 39 18.85 9.72 -6.13
N LYS A 40 19.80 10.57 -5.79
CA LYS A 40 20.51 10.50 -4.52
C LYS A 40 20.06 11.67 -3.64
N SER A 41 19.84 11.38 -2.37
CA SER A 41 19.54 12.38 -1.35
C SER A 41 19.82 11.77 0.01
N ASP A 42 20.35 12.56 0.94
CA ASP A 42 20.56 12.16 2.35
C ASP A 42 19.47 12.77 3.25
N ARG A 43 18.50 13.48 2.64
CA ARG A 43 17.40 14.11 3.38
C ARG A 43 16.58 13.07 4.12
N GLN A 44 16.19 13.41 5.34
CA GLN A 44 15.32 12.63 6.20
C GLN A 44 14.11 13.49 6.61
N ILE A 45 13.06 12.84 7.04
CA ILE A 45 11.92 13.49 7.67
C ILE A 45 12.39 14.06 9.02
N LYS A 46 12.11 15.33 9.26
CA LYS A 46 12.27 15.88 10.61
C LYS A 46 11.12 15.31 11.45
N LEU A 47 11.44 14.39 12.33
CA LEU A 47 10.44 13.77 13.18
C LEU A 47 9.76 14.83 14.07
N PRO A 48 8.44 14.96 14.05
CA PRO A 48 7.71 15.79 15.00
C PRO A 48 7.82 15.17 16.40
N ALA A 49 7.50 15.96 17.43
CA ALA A 49 7.37 15.42 18.77
C ALA A 49 6.28 14.34 18.75
N PRO A 50 6.53 13.13 19.27
CA PRO A 50 5.53 12.08 19.31
C PRO A 50 4.35 12.48 20.20
N ALA A 51 3.15 12.12 19.80
CA ALA A 51 1.97 12.30 20.62
C ALA A 51 1.63 10.99 21.33
N ALA A 52 1.27 11.09 22.60
CA ALA A 52 0.71 9.97 23.35
C ALA A 52 -0.73 9.75 22.89
N GLU A 53 -0.95 8.69 22.14
CA GLU A 53 -2.24 8.34 21.53
C GLU A 53 -2.54 6.86 21.81
N ARG A 54 -3.77 6.46 21.65
CA ARG A 54 -4.16 5.06 21.84
C ARG A 54 -4.15 4.32 20.51
N VAL A 55 -3.70 3.07 20.51
CA VAL A 55 -3.54 2.26 19.32
C VAL A 55 -4.19 0.90 19.44
N CYS A 56 -4.66 0.35 18.32
CA CYS A 56 -5.10 -1.04 18.20
C CYS A 56 -4.48 -1.66 16.95
N LEU A 57 -3.84 -2.83 17.11
CA LEU A 57 -3.33 -3.63 16.00
C LEU A 57 -4.48 -4.41 15.35
N VAL A 58 -4.56 -4.40 14.02
CA VAL A 58 -5.59 -5.09 13.24
C VAL A 58 -4.93 -6.01 12.21
N ASP A 59 -4.84 -7.29 12.52
CA ASP A 59 -4.20 -8.30 11.65
C ASP A 59 -5.19 -9.15 10.86
N GLY A 60 -6.40 -9.39 11.40
CA GLY A 60 -7.44 -10.16 10.72
C GLY A 60 -8.10 -9.42 9.56
N ASN A 61 -8.36 -10.09 8.43
CA ASN A 61 -9.02 -9.47 7.28
C ASN A 61 -10.47 -9.07 7.59
N GLU A 62 -11.25 -9.97 8.20
CA GLU A 62 -12.63 -9.68 8.61
C GLU A 62 -12.69 -8.61 9.70
N GLU A 63 -11.73 -8.64 10.62
CA GLU A 63 -11.58 -7.62 11.63
C GLU A 63 -11.27 -6.25 11.01
N ALA A 64 -10.42 -6.21 10.00
CA ALA A 64 -10.07 -4.99 9.28
C ALA A 64 -11.27 -4.39 8.54
N LEU A 65 -12.15 -5.22 7.97
CA LEU A 65 -13.43 -4.76 7.41
C LEU A 65 -14.34 -4.21 8.51
N ARG A 66 -14.50 -4.95 9.59
CA ARG A 66 -15.35 -4.56 10.74
C ARG A 66 -14.90 -3.23 11.35
N TRP A 67 -13.59 -3.01 11.53
CA TRP A 67 -13.08 -1.72 12.00
C TRP A 67 -13.41 -0.57 11.05
N ARG A 68 -13.27 -0.77 9.73
CA ARG A 68 -13.65 0.25 8.74
C ARG A 68 -15.14 0.60 8.83
N LEU A 69 -16.00 -0.39 8.88
CA LEU A 69 -17.45 -0.19 8.96
C LEU A 69 -17.86 0.50 10.27
N ARG A 70 -17.24 0.14 11.40
CA ARG A 70 -17.50 0.76 12.70
C ARG A 70 -17.02 2.21 12.75
N LEU A 71 -15.83 2.50 12.21
CA LEU A 71 -15.31 3.86 12.10
C LEU A 71 -16.21 4.74 11.23
N ILE A 72 -16.60 4.28 10.05
CA ILE A 72 -17.50 5.00 9.14
C ILE A 72 -18.85 5.25 9.82
N ARG A 73 -19.41 4.25 10.51
CA ARG A 73 -20.68 4.42 11.24
C ARG A 73 -20.59 5.41 12.39
N SER A 74 -19.46 5.46 13.10
CA SER A 74 -19.27 6.36 14.23
C SER A 74 -19.03 7.81 13.83
N ALA A 75 -18.69 8.09 12.58
CA ALA A 75 -18.43 9.44 12.08
C ALA A 75 -19.66 10.35 12.18
N GLN A 76 -19.44 11.58 12.66
CA GLN A 76 -20.47 12.60 12.89
C GLN A 76 -20.35 13.80 11.95
N SER A 77 -19.17 14.09 11.44
CA SER A 77 -18.93 15.32 10.65
C SER A 77 -18.13 15.07 9.37
N GLU A 78 -17.07 14.29 9.42
CA GLU A 78 -16.16 14.14 8.29
C GLU A 78 -15.56 12.74 8.21
N ILE A 79 -15.49 12.21 6.99
CA ILE A 79 -14.75 11.00 6.64
C ILE A 79 -13.77 11.33 5.52
N VAL A 80 -12.52 10.93 5.71
CA VAL A 80 -11.50 10.94 4.66
C VAL A 80 -11.05 9.50 4.43
N LEU A 81 -11.15 9.01 3.20
CA LEU A 81 -10.65 7.70 2.80
C LEU A 81 -9.67 7.85 1.64
N SER A 82 -8.45 7.36 1.80
CA SER A 82 -7.48 7.21 0.72
C SER A 82 -7.14 5.73 0.52
N THR A 83 -7.11 5.27 -0.73
CA THR A 83 -6.79 3.88 -1.03
C THR A 83 -6.19 3.70 -2.43
N PHE A 84 -5.24 2.76 -2.56
CA PHE A 84 -4.61 2.46 -3.84
C PHE A 84 -5.53 1.64 -4.76
N ASP A 85 -6.00 0.48 -4.31
CA ASP A 85 -6.88 -0.42 -5.06
C ASP A 85 -8.22 -0.56 -4.32
N PHE A 86 -9.29 -0.12 -4.98
CA PHE A 86 -10.65 -0.23 -4.50
C PHE A 86 -11.45 -1.06 -5.51
N ARG A 87 -12.02 -2.16 -5.06
CA ARG A 87 -12.87 -3.05 -5.87
C ARG A 87 -14.29 -2.99 -5.38
N ILE A 88 -15.26 -3.12 -6.28
CA ILE A 88 -16.68 -3.28 -5.94
C ILE A 88 -17.00 -4.79 -5.93
N ASP A 89 -16.25 -5.50 -5.10
CA ASP A 89 -16.54 -6.87 -4.67
C ASP A 89 -17.39 -6.84 -3.37
N GLU A 90 -17.50 -7.94 -2.63
CA GLU A 90 -18.33 -7.99 -1.42
C GLU A 90 -17.87 -6.97 -0.38
N SER A 91 -16.60 -7.01 0.02
CA SER A 91 -16.05 -6.10 1.04
C SER A 91 -16.04 -4.64 0.58
N GLY A 92 -15.72 -4.38 -0.67
CA GLY A 92 -15.73 -3.03 -1.21
C GLY A 92 -17.16 -2.48 -1.33
N SER A 93 -18.13 -3.31 -1.66
CA SER A 93 -19.55 -2.92 -1.66
C SER A 93 -20.05 -2.59 -0.26
N ASP A 94 -19.58 -3.31 0.78
CA ASP A 94 -19.88 -3.00 2.18
C ASP A 94 -19.35 -1.60 2.56
N VAL A 95 -18.11 -1.30 2.18
CA VAL A 95 -17.50 0.01 2.44
C VAL A 95 -18.25 1.12 1.71
N VAL A 96 -18.63 0.93 0.43
CA VAL A 96 -19.42 1.93 -0.32
C VAL A 96 -20.80 2.13 0.30
N ALA A 97 -21.45 1.06 0.76
CA ALA A 97 -22.75 1.15 1.44
C ALA A 97 -22.65 1.94 2.74
N ALA A 98 -21.61 1.71 3.55
CA ALA A 98 -21.36 2.46 4.77
C ALA A 98 -21.05 3.95 4.50
N LEU A 99 -20.26 4.26 3.46
CA LEU A 99 -19.95 5.64 3.06
C LEU A 99 -21.17 6.38 2.54
N LEU A 100 -22.06 5.70 1.80
CA LEU A 100 -23.32 6.30 1.34
C LEU A 100 -24.25 6.61 2.53
N ASP A 101 -24.41 5.68 3.48
CA ASP A 101 -25.15 5.93 4.72
C ASP A 101 -24.58 7.13 5.50
N ALA A 102 -23.25 7.23 5.61
CA ALA A 102 -22.62 8.37 6.25
C ALA A 102 -22.95 9.69 5.54
N ALA A 103 -22.87 9.73 4.22
CA ALA A 103 -23.21 10.90 3.43
C ALA A 103 -24.70 11.29 3.59
N GLU A 104 -25.61 10.31 3.66
CA GLU A 104 -27.03 10.49 3.94
C GLU A 104 -27.33 10.97 5.37
N ARG A 105 -26.38 10.79 6.31
CA ARG A 105 -26.42 11.36 7.67
C ARG A 105 -25.76 12.74 7.77
N ASP A 106 -25.56 13.44 6.66
CA ASP A 106 -24.89 14.74 6.56
C ASP A 106 -23.40 14.74 6.91
N VAL A 107 -22.73 13.57 6.92
CA VAL A 107 -21.29 13.47 7.10
C VAL A 107 -20.60 13.78 5.76
N GLN A 108 -19.59 14.66 5.77
CA GLN A 108 -18.82 15.01 4.59
C GLN A 108 -17.83 13.87 4.25
N VAL A 109 -17.99 13.23 3.10
CA VAL A 109 -17.17 12.12 2.65
C VAL A 109 -16.20 12.60 1.56
N ARG A 110 -14.90 12.52 1.83
CA ARG A 110 -13.84 12.81 0.85
C ARG A 110 -13.08 11.52 0.53
N LEU A 111 -13.17 11.08 -0.71
CA LEU A 111 -12.56 9.83 -1.18
C LEU A 111 -11.47 10.11 -2.22
N LEU A 112 -10.22 9.73 -1.91
CA LEU A 112 -9.09 9.75 -2.84
C LEU A 112 -8.72 8.34 -3.25
N VAL A 113 -8.76 8.03 -4.53
CA VAL A 113 -8.37 6.72 -5.07
C VAL A 113 -7.28 6.90 -6.11
N ASP A 114 -6.32 5.96 -6.17
CA ASP A 114 -5.36 5.94 -7.27
C ASP A 114 -6.07 5.95 -8.63
N GLY A 115 -5.71 6.91 -9.47
CA GLY A 115 -6.47 7.21 -10.67
C GLY A 115 -6.44 6.10 -11.72
N MET A 116 -5.36 5.31 -11.82
CA MET A 116 -5.31 4.20 -12.76
C MET A 116 -6.22 3.06 -12.29
N ASN A 117 -6.15 2.70 -11.01
CA ASN A 117 -7.04 1.68 -10.44
C ASN A 117 -8.51 2.11 -10.49
N ALA A 118 -8.80 3.38 -10.17
CA ALA A 118 -10.15 3.92 -10.26
C ALA A 118 -10.72 3.87 -11.68
N GLN A 119 -9.94 4.23 -12.70
CA GLN A 119 -10.35 4.15 -14.11
C GLN A 119 -10.63 2.70 -14.55
N LEU A 120 -9.88 1.73 -14.04
CA LEU A 120 -10.03 0.33 -14.41
C LEU A 120 -11.19 -0.36 -13.68
N HIS A 121 -11.46 -0.01 -12.42
CA HIS A 121 -12.31 -0.82 -11.54
C HIS A 121 -13.53 -0.09 -10.97
N LEU A 122 -13.51 1.26 -10.88
CA LEU A 122 -14.56 2.02 -10.19
C LEU A 122 -15.40 2.88 -11.13
N GLN A 123 -14.79 3.52 -12.09
CA GLN A 123 -15.44 4.54 -12.93
C GLN A 123 -16.73 4.03 -13.62
N GLY A 124 -16.76 2.76 -14.00
CA GLY A 124 -17.92 2.12 -14.63
C GLY A 124 -18.94 1.50 -13.66
N SER A 125 -18.63 1.45 -12.36
CA SER A 125 -19.51 0.83 -11.37
C SER A 125 -20.67 1.74 -10.97
N THR A 126 -21.90 1.22 -11.06
CA THR A 126 -23.12 1.96 -10.64
C THR A 126 -23.18 2.19 -9.13
N ALA A 127 -22.64 1.28 -8.32
CA ALA A 127 -22.55 1.44 -6.88
C ALA A 127 -21.62 2.59 -6.51
N PHE A 128 -20.45 2.67 -7.14
CA PHE A 128 -19.52 3.78 -6.95
C PHE A 128 -20.08 5.12 -7.45
N GLN A 129 -20.81 5.07 -8.57
CA GLN A 129 -21.51 6.24 -9.12
C GLN A 129 -22.62 6.73 -8.16
N ALA A 130 -23.27 5.85 -7.43
CA ALA A 130 -24.31 6.23 -6.46
C ALA A 130 -23.71 7.02 -5.29
N LEU A 131 -22.55 6.62 -4.77
CA LEU A 131 -21.82 7.41 -3.78
C LEU A 131 -21.39 8.77 -4.34
N ALA A 132 -20.74 8.77 -5.51
CA ALA A 132 -20.21 9.99 -6.13
C ALA A 132 -21.30 10.98 -6.63
N ALA A 133 -22.55 10.55 -6.68
CA ALA A 133 -23.71 11.40 -7.00
C ALA A 133 -24.29 12.13 -5.79
N HIS A 134 -23.89 11.75 -4.57
CA HIS A 134 -24.39 12.36 -3.34
C HIS A 134 -23.68 13.69 -3.08
N GLU A 135 -24.44 14.72 -2.66
CA GLU A 135 -23.91 16.08 -2.45
C GLU A 135 -22.85 16.17 -1.34
N ASN A 136 -22.94 15.29 -0.33
CA ASN A 136 -21.99 15.19 0.77
C ASN A 136 -20.80 14.25 0.46
N ALA A 137 -20.62 13.79 -0.80
CA ALA A 137 -19.52 12.94 -1.20
C ALA A 137 -18.68 13.58 -2.32
N GLU A 138 -17.43 13.89 -2.03
CA GLU A 138 -16.47 14.35 -3.05
C GLU A 138 -15.45 13.25 -3.32
N VAL A 139 -15.29 12.88 -4.58
CA VAL A 139 -14.38 11.83 -5.02
C VAL A 139 -13.32 12.41 -5.93
N ARG A 140 -12.05 12.15 -5.66
CA ARG A 140 -10.93 12.51 -6.55
C ARG A 140 -10.09 11.31 -6.92
N PHE A 141 -9.62 11.30 -8.16
CA PHE A 141 -8.68 10.33 -8.70
C PHE A 141 -7.28 10.95 -8.70
N TYR A 142 -6.37 10.34 -7.94
CA TYR A 142 -4.96 10.75 -7.93
C TYR A 142 -4.29 10.40 -9.26
N ASN A 143 -3.77 11.39 -9.97
CA ASN A 143 -2.99 11.24 -11.20
C ASN A 143 -3.57 10.18 -12.16
N PRO A 144 -4.82 10.34 -12.65
CA PRO A 144 -5.43 9.39 -13.57
C PRO A 144 -4.64 9.30 -14.88
N LEU A 145 -4.66 8.12 -15.50
CA LEU A 145 -3.95 7.88 -16.76
C LEU A 145 -4.48 8.79 -17.87
N ARG A 146 -3.59 9.50 -18.55
CA ARG A 146 -3.88 10.35 -19.70
C ARG A 146 -2.90 10.05 -20.82
N LEU A 147 -3.41 9.79 -22.03
CA LEU A 147 -2.57 9.53 -23.21
C LEU A 147 -1.60 10.66 -23.52
N THR A 148 -1.96 11.91 -23.20
CA THR A 148 -1.12 13.09 -23.37
C THR A 148 -0.06 13.30 -22.29
N ARG A 149 -0.07 12.47 -21.23
CA ARG A 149 0.85 12.56 -20.07
C ARG A 149 1.29 11.18 -19.58
N LEU A 150 1.57 10.24 -20.51
CA LEU A 150 1.96 8.87 -20.17
C LEU A 150 3.24 8.79 -19.30
N TRP A 151 4.11 9.79 -19.34
CA TRP A 151 5.27 9.87 -18.45
C TRP A 151 4.93 9.93 -16.96
N SER A 152 3.70 10.34 -16.62
CA SER A 152 3.22 10.34 -15.23
C SER A 152 2.57 9.03 -14.79
N ALA A 153 2.41 8.05 -15.70
CA ALA A 153 1.71 6.80 -15.44
C ALA A 153 2.32 5.95 -14.31
N ASN A 154 3.60 6.14 -14.01
CA ASN A 154 4.30 5.41 -12.96
C ASN A 154 4.14 5.99 -11.54
N TYR A 155 3.61 7.21 -11.39
CA TYR A 155 3.45 7.84 -10.08
C TYR A 155 2.07 7.51 -9.53
N ARG A 156 2.02 6.64 -8.49
CA ARG A 156 0.77 6.11 -7.93
C ARG A 156 0.56 6.58 -6.50
N CYS A 157 -0.69 6.65 -6.09
CA CYS A 157 -1.09 6.85 -4.70
C CYS A 157 -1.15 5.48 -4.02
N HIS A 158 -0.10 5.11 -3.30
CA HIS A 158 -0.05 3.81 -2.63
C HIS A 158 -0.49 3.87 -1.16
N ASP A 159 -1.02 5.00 -0.73
CA ASP A 159 -1.52 5.24 0.62
C ASP A 159 -2.83 4.46 0.89
N LYS A 160 -3.03 4.03 2.15
CA LYS A 160 -4.25 3.36 2.59
C LYS A 160 -4.57 3.80 4.02
N TYR A 161 -5.54 4.70 4.15
CA TYR A 161 -6.01 5.18 5.45
C TYR A 161 -7.46 5.67 5.40
N LEU A 162 -8.11 5.63 6.56
CA LEU A 162 -9.44 6.15 6.83
C LEU A 162 -9.36 7.05 8.05
N ILE A 163 -9.73 8.32 7.93
CA ILE A 163 -9.80 9.28 9.06
C ILE A 163 -11.26 9.61 9.32
N ILE A 164 -11.65 9.71 10.58
CA ILE A 164 -12.97 10.16 11.00
C ILE A 164 -12.87 11.34 11.96
N ASP A 165 -13.70 12.35 11.76
CA ASP A 165 -13.98 13.47 12.67
C ASP A 165 -12.73 14.15 13.24
N ARG A 166 -11.59 14.07 12.55
CA ARG A 166 -10.29 14.58 13.03
C ARG A 166 -9.88 14.04 14.40
N SER A 167 -10.41 12.90 14.79
CA SER A 167 -10.24 12.31 16.12
C SER A 167 -9.60 10.94 16.10
N ALA A 168 -9.83 10.14 15.06
CA ALA A 168 -9.27 8.81 14.93
C ALA A 168 -9.01 8.46 13.46
N TYR A 169 -8.12 7.49 13.24
CA TYR A 169 -7.86 6.94 11.92
C TYR A 169 -7.48 5.46 11.97
N LEU A 170 -7.64 4.79 10.84
CA LEU A 170 -7.08 3.49 10.54
C LEU A 170 -6.10 3.65 9.39
N MET A 171 -4.88 3.13 9.51
CA MET A 171 -3.84 3.19 8.48
C MET A 171 -3.06 1.89 8.41
N GLY A 172 -2.65 1.47 7.21
CA GLY A 172 -1.83 0.28 7.05
C GLY A 172 -1.53 -0.10 5.61
N GLY A 173 -1.44 -1.40 5.35
CA GLY A 173 -1.10 -1.96 4.03
C GLY A 173 -2.31 -2.40 3.20
N ARG A 174 -3.51 -2.53 3.79
CA ARG A 174 -4.67 -3.16 3.14
C ARG A 174 -5.34 -2.27 2.11
N ASN A 175 -5.52 -2.82 0.91
CA ASN A 175 -6.44 -2.27 -0.09
C ASN A 175 -7.89 -2.59 0.26
N THR A 176 -8.84 -1.94 -0.43
CA THR A 176 -10.28 -2.12 -0.21
C THR A 176 -10.82 -3.14 -1.23
N SER A 177 -10.68 -4.43 -0.90
CA SER A 177 -11.18 -5.55 -1.70
C SER A 177 -11.23 -6.83 -0.89
N ASP A 178 -11.95 -7.86 -1.39
CA ASP A 178 -12.04 -9.18 -0.76
C ASP A 178 -10.68 -9.86 -0.56
N LEU A 179 -9.71 -9.53 -1.40
CA LEU A 179 -8.35 -10.03 -1.26
C LEU A 179 -7.71 -9.66 0.09
N PHE A 180 -8.14 -8.53 0.69
CA PHE A 180 -7.57 -7.96 1.91
C PHE A 180 -8.57 -7.84 3.07
N LEU A 181 -9.88 -7.84 2.78
CA LEU A 181 -10.93 -7.59 3.77
C LEU A 181 -11.98 -8.72 3.82
N GLY A 182 -11.93 -9.65 2.85
CA GLY A 182 -12.92 -10.71 2.74
C GLY A 182 -12.75 -11.80 3.79
N SER A 183 -13.82 -12.54 4.02
CA SER A 183 -13.84 -13.75 4.84
C SER A 183 -13.18 -14.92 4.13
N GLY A 184 -12.80 -15.97 4.88
CA GLY A 184 -12.11 -17.16 4.37
C GLY A 184 -12.81 -17.95 3.26
N GLY A 185 -14.01 -17.53 2.83
CA GLY A 185 -14.74 -18.11 1.70
C GLY A 185 -14.22 -17.70 0.31
N THR A 186 -13.34 -16.70 0.22
CA THR A 186 -12.71 -16.31 -1.04
C THR A 186 -11.48 -17.17 -1.32
N THR A 187 -11.33 -17.60 -2.57
CA THR A 187 -10.30 -18.56 -3.00
C THR A 187 -8.85 -18.07 -2.88
N ARG A 188 -8.63 -16.77 -2.63
CA ARG A 188 -7.33 -16.15 -2.41
C ARG A 188 -7.47 -14.98 -1.47
N GLN A 189 -6.65 -14.95 -0.44
CA GLN A 189 -6.52 -13.81 0.47
C GLN A 189 -5.04 -13.49 0.69
N ASN A 190 -4.75 -12.21 0.91
CA ASN A 190 -3.45 -11.77 1.41
C ASN A 190 -3.54 -11.55 2.92
N MET A 191 -2.44 -11.79 3.60
CA MET A 191 -2.23 -11.38 4.97
C MET A 191 -1.64 -9.96 4.95
N ASP A 192 -2.27 -9.03 5.65
CA ASP A 192 -1.77 -7.66 5.77
C ASP A 192 -2.14 -7.08 7.13
N ARG A 193 -1.73 -5.85 7.41
CA ARG A 193 -1.81 -5.23 8.72
C ARG A 193 -2.25 -3.78 8.63
N ASP A 194 -3.13 -3.39 9.59
CA ASP A 194 -3.50 -2.00 9.83
C ASP A 194 -3.32 -1.67 11.32
N VAL A 195 -3.28 -0.40 11.64
CA VAL A 195 -3.33 0.14 12.99
C VAL A 195 -4.46 1.15 13.06
N VAL A 196 -5.33 1.00 14.05
CA VAL A 196 -6.29 2.03 14.45
C VAL A 196 -5.60 2.93 15.45
N VAL A 197 -5.75 4.24 15.30
CA VAL A 197 -5.25 5.24 16.23
C VAL A 197 -6.38 6.15 16.65
N CYS A 198 -6.51 6.34 17.96
CA CYS A 198 -7.42 7.31 18.56
C CYS A 198 -6.59 8.43 19.19
N GLY A 199 -6.74 9.64 18.67
CA GLY A 199 -6.09 10.83 19.18
C GLY A 199 -6.81 11.44 20.37
N SER A 200 -6.13 12.34 21.08
CA SER A 200 -6.68 13.02 22.25
C SER A 200 -7.73 14.09 21.94
N GLY A 201 -8.14 14.25 20.67
CA GLY A 201 -9.08 15.30 20.23
C GLY A 201 -8.53 16.72 20.30
N SER A 202 -7.25 16.89 20.61
CA SER A 202 -6.59 18.20 20.82
C SER A 202 -6.27 18.95 19.51
N GLY A 203 -6.57 18.38 18.34
CA GLY A 203 -6.17 18.93 17.03
C GLY A 203 -4.65 18.88 16.81
N ARG A 204 -3.93 18.09 17.59
CA ARG A 204 -2.48 17.86 17.53
C ARG A 204 -2.20 16.36 17.42
N GLY A 205 -0.93 15.99 17.23
CA GLY A 205 -0.53 14.58 17.16
C GLY A 205 -0.61 13.98 15.76
N SER A 206 -0.66 12.65 15.71
CA SER A 206 -0.57 11.91 14.45
C SER A 206 -1.83 12.07 13.58
N VAL A 207 -3.01 12.24 14.19
CA VAL A 207 -4.28 12.51 13.47
C VAL A 207 -4.17 13.81 12.68
N ALA A 208 -3.70 14.89 13.31
CA ALA A 208 -3.52 16.19 12.66
C ALA A 208 -2.44 16.12 11.57
N ALA A 209 -1.35 15.39 11.81
CA ALA A 209 -0.30 15.21 10.83
C ALA A 209 -0.79 14.45 9.58
N LEU A 210 -1.57 13.37 9.77
CA LEU A 210 -2.15 12.60 8.66
C LEU A 210 -3.18 13.41 7.88
N LEU A 211 -4.00 14.20 8.59
CA LEU A 211 -4.96 15.10 7.94
C LEU A 211 -4.26 16.20 7.14
N GLY A 212 -3.19 16.80 7.68
CA GLY A 212 -2.36 17.77 6.96
C GLY A 212 -1.77 17.18 5.67
N TYR A 213 -1.24 15.96 5.73
CA TYR A 213 -0.78 15.23 4.55
C TYR A 213 -1.92 15.01 3.54
N PHE A 214 -3.12 14.64 4.03
CA PHE A 214 -4.29 14.49 3.15
C PHE A 214 -4.66 15.80 2.45
N GLU A 215 -4.67 16.93 3.13
CA GLU A 215 -4.97 18.22 2.50
C GLU A 215 -3.94 18.56 1.40
N ASP A 216 -2.65 18.29 1.64
CA ASP A 216 -1.59 18.50 0.65
C ASP A 216 -1.79 17.62 -0.59
N ILE A 217 -2.05 16.33 -0.42
CA ILE A 217 -2.28 15.41 -1.56
C ILE A 217 -3.61 15.69 -2.26
N TRP A 218 -4.65 16.08 -1.52
CA TRP A 218 -5.96 16.42 -2.05
C TRP A 218 -5.92 17.66 -2.95
N ALA A 219 -5.12 18.67 -2.60
CA ALA A 219 -4.98 19.92 -3.32
C ALA A 219 -4.16 19.83 -4.62
N LEU A 220 -3.54 18.68 -4.93
CA LEU A 220 -2.71 18.55 -6.12
C LEU A 220 -3.51 18.78 -7.42
N ASP A 221 -2.94 19.55 -8.33
CA ASP A 221 -3.49 19.85 -9.66
C ASP A 221 -3.53 18.63 -10.60
N THR A 222 -2.76 17.59 -10.25
CA THR A 222 -2.75 16.30 -10.95
C THR A 222 -3.98 15.46 -10.66
N ASN A 223 -4.68 15.73 -9.56
CA ASN A 223 -5.91 15.06 -9.20
C ASN A 223 -7.07 15.46 -10.12
N ARG A 224 -8.04 14.58 -10.23
CA ARG A 224 -9.29 14.85 -10.94
C ARG A 224 -10.48 14.52 -10.06
N GLU A 225 -11.35 15.50 -9.92
CA GLU A 225 -12.70 15.26 -9.40
C GLU A 225 -13.42 14.26 -10.32
N PHE A 226 -14.00 13.25 -9.72
CA PHE A 226 -14.89 12.30 -10.40
C PHE A 226 -16.33 12.69 -10.12
N ARG A 227 -17.06 12.97 -11.18
CA ARG A 227 -18.50 13.22 -11.11
C ARG A 227 -19.25 12.05 -11.70
N ALA A 228 -20.31 11.63 -11.01
CA ALA A 228 -21.18 10.59 -11.52
C ALA A 228 -21.73 10.99 -12.90
N ASN A 229 -21.63 10.08 -13.86
CA ASN A 229 -22.08 10.25 -15.24
C ASN A 229 -22.91 9.07 -15.74
N GLY A 230 -23.33 8.19 -14.81
CA GLY A 230 -24.20 7.05 -15.09
C GLY A 230 -25.65 7.48 -15.38
N GLU A 231 -26.40 6.59 -16.01
CA GLU A 231 -27.84 6.78 -16.21
C GLU A 231 -28.55 6.93 -14.85
N ALA A 232 -29.31 8.01 -14.65
CA ALA A 232 -29.93 8.34 -13.37
C ALA A 232 -30.74 7.19 -12.76
N GLY A 233 -31.54 6.48 -13.56
CA GLY A 233 -32.34 5.36 -13.09
C GLY A 233 -31.50 4.17 -12.59
N ARG A 234 -30.32 3.93 -13.18
CA ARG A 234 -29.38 2.89 -12.70
C ARG A 234 -28.69 3.32 -11.41
N VAL A 235 -28.26 4.56 -11.34
CA VAL A 235 -27.63 5.15 -10.14
C VAL A 235 -28.59 5.09 -8.95
N LEU A 236 -29.85 5.48 -9.13
CA LEU A 236 -30.86 5.41 -8.07
C LEU A 236 -31.13 3.97 -7.60
N ARG A 237 -31.23 3.00 -8.52
CA ARG A 237 -31.37 1.59 -8.14
C ARG A 237 -30.16 1.06 -7.37
N ALA A 238 -28.94 1.46 -7.77
CA ALA A 238 -27.73 1.11 -7.06
C ALA A 238 -27.69 1.71 -5.65
N ALA A 239 -28.10 2.97 -5.48
CA ALA A 239 -28.23 3.59 -4.17
C ALA A 239 -29.22 2.83 -3.27
N ALA A 240 -30.39 2.42 -3.81
CA ALA A 240 -31.36 1.61 -3.06
C ALA A 240 -30.76 0.28 -2.60
N ALA A 241 -30.07 -0.45 -3.52
CA ALA A 241 -29.40 -1.70 -3.19
C ALA A 241 -28.30 -1.53 -2.12
N LEU A 242 -27.55 -0.43 -2.14
CA LEU A 242 -26.55 -0.13 -1.11
C LEU A 242 -27.17 0.14 0.26
N ARG A 243 -28.33 0.82 0.31
CA ARG A 243 -29.08 1.04 1.57
C ARG A 243 -29.58 -0.29 2.14
N GLU A 244 -30.16 -1.17 1.31
CA GLU A 244 -30.58 -2.50 1.72
C GLU A 244 -29.39 -3.32 2.25
N ARG A 245 -28.26 -3.27 1.54
CA ARG A 245 -27.01 -3.92 1.97
C ARG A 245 -26.56 -3.42 3.34
N TRP A 246 -26.51 -2.11 3.54
CA TRP A 246 -26.12 -1.51 4.81
C TRP A 246 -27.07 -1.88 5.95
N ALA A 247 -28.38 -1.85 5.71
CA ALA A 247 -29.38 -2.29 6.68
C ALA A 247 -29.18 -3.76 7.08
N ALA A 248 -28.89 -4.63 6.11
CA ALA A 248 -28.57 -6.04 6.37
C ALA A 248 -27.33 -6.19 7.25
N ILE A 249 -26.22 -5.49 6.94
CA ILE A 249 -24.96 -5.53 7.72
C ILE A 249 -25.21 -5.06 9.15
N THR A 250 -25.88 -3.93 9.35
CA THR A 250 -26.14 -3.37 10.69
C THR A 250 -27.12 -4.22 11.48
N GLY A 251 -28.03 -4.90 10.81
CA GLY A 251 -28.98 -5.85 11.41
C GLY A 251 -28.32 -7.10 12.00
N THR A 252 -27.10 -7.46 11.58
CA THR A 252 -26.36 -8.60 12.16
C THR A 252 -25.78 -8.32 13.55
N GLY A 253 -25.72 -7.07 13.98
CA GLY A 253 -25.07 -6.65 15.23
C GLY A 253 -23.52 -6.67 15.18
N GLN A 254 -22.91 -6.88 14.01
CA GLN A 254 -21.45 -6.89 13.88
C GLN A 254 -20.82 -5.48 13.89
N VAL A 255 -21.60 -4.46 13.53
CA VAL A 255 -21.14 -3.05 13.52
C VAL A 255 -21.60 -2.39 14.84
N THR A 256 -20.86 -2.66 15.92
CA THR A 256 -21.11 -2.12 17.25
C THR A 256 -20.42 -0.77 17.46
N PRO A 257 -20.87 0.06 18.41
CA PRO A 257 -20.09 1.21 18.87
C PRO A 257 -18.67 0.80 19.31
N ILE A 258 -17.73 1.72 19.16
CA ILE A 258 -16.32 1.49 19.54
C ILE A 258 -16.15 1.88 21.01
N ASP A 259 -15.67 0.94 21.82
CA ASP A 259 -15.16 1.21 23.15
C ASP A 259 -13.65 1.46 23.10
N TRP A 260 -13.28 2.74 22.96
CA TRP A 260 -11.89 3.13 22.78
C TRP A 260 -10.99 2.70 23.95
N ASP A 261 -11.50 2.68 25.16
CA ASP A 261 -10.70 2.30 26.34
C ASP A 261 -10.47 0.80 26.41
N ALA A 262 -11.48 0.01 26.08
CA ALA A 262 -11.39 -1.44 26.11
C ALA A 262 -10.66 -2.04 24.90
N GLU A 263 -10.78 -1.39 23.72
CA GLU A 263 -10.30 -1.96 22.44
C GLU A 263 -8.95 -1.40 21.98
N THR A 264 -8.36 -0.43 22.70
CA THR A 264 -7.07 0.16 22.35
C THR A 264 -6.15 0.23 23.57
N ILE A 265 -4.84 0.26 23.33
CA ILE A 265 -3.80 0.41 24.34
C ILE A 265 -3.11 1.77 24.22
N GLN A 266 -2.58 2.27 25.34
CA GLN A 266 -1.86 3.54 25.35
C GLN A 266 -0.46 3.37 24.75
N ALA A 267 -0.13 4.13 23.69
CA ALA A 267 1.22 4.22 23.17
C ALA A 267 1.98 5.40 23.83
N GLY A 268 3.28 5.24 24.02
CA GLY A 268 4.17 6.31 24.48
C GLY A 268 4.40 7.39 23.42
N GLY A 269 4.23 7.04 22.15
CA GLY A 269 4.32 7.97 21.03
C GLY A 269 3.87 7.38 19.69
N VAL A 270 3.18 8.19 18.90
CA VAL A 270 2.74 7.84 17.54
C VAL A 270 3.19 8.95 16.59
N THR A 271 3.81 8.58 15.48
CA THR A 271 4.32 9.54 14.48
C THR A 271 4.05 9.05 13.08
N VAL A 272 3.39 9.87 12.26
CA VAL A 272 3.20 9.60 10.82
C VAL A 272 4.45 10.00 10.06
N LEU A 273 4.95 9.10 9.22
CA LEU A 273 6.10 9.29 8.35
C LEU A 273 5.64 9.25 6.89
N HIS A 274 5.98 10.26 6.11
CA HIS A 274 5.64 10.32 4.69
C HIS A 274 6.69 11.07 3.88
N GLY A 275 6.77 10.75 2.59
CA GLY A 275 7.57 11.50 1.62
C GLY A 275 6.77 12.59 0.90
N ASP A 276 7.27 13.01 -0.26
CA ASP A 276 6.56 13.93 -1.18
C ASP A 276 5.33 13.24 -1.77
N CYS A 277 4.17 13.91 -1.74
CA CYS A 277 2.92 13.39 -2.28
C CYS A 277 2.70 13.72 -3.77
N ALA A 278 3.52 14.55 -4.40
CA ALA A 278 3.34 14.95 -5.80
C ALA A 278 3.56 13.79 -6.79
N ALA A 279 2.85 13.82 -7.93
CA ALA A 279 2.98 12.84 -9.01
C ALA A 279 4.23 13.11 -9.87
N ARG A 280 5.40 12.87 -9.30
CA ARG A 280 6.73 13.04 -9.91
C ARG A 280 7.75 12.12 -9.28
N ASN A 281 8.95 12.03 -9.87
CA ASN A 281 10.09 11.37 -9.24
C ASN A 281 10.40 12.01 -7.87
N LYS A 282 10.50 11.17 -6.84
CA LYS A 282 10.72 11.58 -5.45
C LYS A 282 12.18 11.45 -5.03
N GLU A 283 12.57 12.21 -4.04
CA GLU A 283 13.75 11.90 -3.25
C GLU A 283 13.41 10.78 -2.26
N PRO A 284 14.32 9.85 -1.97
CA PRO A 284 14.04 8.71 -1.10
C PRO A 284 14.04 9.09 0.41
N VAL A 285 13.33 10.16 0.75
CA VAL A 285 13.33 10.74 2.11
C VAL A 285 12.79 9.76 3.14
N LEU A 286 11.72 9.03 2.78
CA LEU A 286 11.15 8.01 3.67
C LEU A 286 12.12 6.83 3.86
N LEU A 287 12.71 6.29 2.79
CA LEU A 287 13.75 5.24 2.87
C LEU A 287 14.91 5.67 3.78
N ASN A 288 15.42 6.91 3.61
CA ASN A 288 16.52 7.44 4.43
C ASN A 288 16.12 7.53 5.90
N THR A 289 14.89 7.95 6.18
CA THR A 289 14.35 8.04 7.55
C THR A 289 14.21 6.66 8.18
N LEU A 290 13.63 5.71 7.47
CA LEU A 290 13.52 4.32 7.93
C LEU A 290 14.91 3.72 8.21
N THR A 291 15.88 3.98 7.31
CA THR A 291 17.27 3.54 7.51
C THR A 291 17.88 4.15 8.77
N ALA A 292 17.69 5.45 9.00
CA ALA A 292 18.24 6.13 10.19
C ALA A 292 17.59 5.59 11.48
N LEU A 293 16.29 5.29 11.46
CA LEU A 293 15.61 4.66 12.60
C LEU A 293 16.16 3.25 12.86
N MET A 294 16.36 2.45 11.83
CA MET A 294 16.97 1.11 11.96
C MET A 294 18.40 1.18 12.50
N GLN A 295 19.21 2.17 12.10
CA GLN A 295 20.57 2.37 12.63
C GLN A 295 20.58 2.68 14.14
N GLY A 296 19.46 3.17 14.68
CA GLY A 296 19.27 3.39 16.12
C GLY A 296 19.03 2.11 16.92
N GLY A 297 18.68 1.02 16.25
CA GLY A 297 18.47 -0.30 16.88
C GLY A 297 19.78 -0.89 17.39
N ARG A 298 19.71 -1.61 18.52
CA ARG A 298 20.89 -2.14 19.22
C ARG A 298 20.96 -3.64 19.26
N GLU A 299 19.79 -4.31 19.22
CA GLU A 299 19.70 -5.75 19.44
C GLU A 299 19.17 -6.45 18.18
N ARG A 300 17.95 -6.15 17.78
CA ARG A 300 17.28 -6.87 16.72
C ARG A 300 16.35 -6.01 15.90
N ILE A 301 16.51 -6.06 14.59
CA ILE A 301 15.61 -5.43 13.61
C ILE A 301 14.97 -6.53 12.77
N VAL A 302 13.65 -6.51 12.64
CA VAL A 302 12.89 -7.38 11.74
C VAL A 302 12.16 -6.50 10.72
N VAL A 303 12.35 -6.78 9.44
CA VAL A 303 11.65 -6.12 8.33
C VAL A 303 10.74 -7.14 7.66
N GLN A 304 9.44 -6.93 7.71
CA GLN A 304 8.48 -7.69 6.88
C GLN A 304 8.19 -6.90 5.60
N THR A 305 8.33 -7.55 4.46
CA THR A 305 8.00 -6.96 3.16
C THR A 305 7.61 -8.05 2.17
N PRO A 306 6.58 -7.87 1.32
CA PRO A 306 6.12 -8.92 0.41
C PRO A 306 7.17 -9.34 -0.63
N TYR A 307 8.10 -8.44 -0.97
CA TYR A 307 9.22 -8.66 -1.90
C TYR A 307 10.34 -7.64 -1.64
N ILE A 308 11.53 -7.93 -2.15
CA ILE A 308 12.73 -7.10 -1.99
C ILE A 308 13.26 -6.77 -3.39
N ILE A 309 13.20 -5.49 -3.77
CA ILE A 309 13.61 -5.02 -5.12
C ILE A 309 14.49 -3.78 -4.95
N CYS A 310 15.80 -4.01 -4.75
CA CYS A 310 16.73 -2.95 -4.37
C CYS A 310 17.51 -2.39 -5.55
N ASN A 311 17.75 -1.08 -5.54
CA ASN A 311 18.85 -0.45 -6.26
C ASN A 311 20.10 -0.34 -5.34
N ARG A 312 21.18 0.27 -5.83
CA ARG A 312 22.42 0.40 -5.05
C ARG A 312 22.21 1.16 -3.74
N ALA A 313 21.46 2.26 -3.75
CA ALA A 313 21.19 3.05 -2.55
C ALA A 313 20.41 2.26 -1.48
N MET A 314 19.51 1.36 -1.90
CA MET A 314 18.77 0.50 -0.98
C MET A 314 19.64 -0.62 -0.40
N TYR A 315 20.60 -1.15 -1.16
CA TYR A 315 21.63 -2.04 -0.59
C TYR A 315 22.49 -1.30 0.44
N ASP A 316 22.96 -0.09 0.12
CA ASP A 316 23.73 0.76 1.04
C ASP A 316 22.91 1.07 2.32
N ALA A 317 21.57 1.21 2.20
CA ALA A 317 20.67 1.38 3.34
C ALA A 317 20.62 0.12 4.24
N LEU A 318 20.57 -1.08 3.67
CA LEU A 318 20.64 -2.32 4.43
C LEU A 318 22.02 -2.51 5.09
N GLU A 319 23.11 -2.25 4.38
CA GLU A 319 24.47 -2.28 4.93
C GLU A 319 24.62 -1.34 6.13
N LYS A 320 24.06 -0.12 6.04
CA LYS A 320 24.03 0.85 7.14
C LYS A 320 23.22 0.37 8.33
N ALA A 321 22.06 -0.24 8.11
CA ALA A 321 21.24 -0.78 9.19
C ALA A 321 21.97 -1.90 9.95
N VAL A 322 22.65 -2.81 9.24
CA VAL A 322 23.49 -3.86 9.84
C VAL A 322 24.67 -3.27 10.60
N GLY A 323 25.27 -2.18 10.10
CA GLY A 323 26.39 -1.49 10.75
C GLY A 323 26.04 -0.86 12.11
N GLY A 324 24.76 -0.74 12.47
CA GLY A 324 24.27 -0.24 13.75
C GLY A 324 24.40 -1.22 14.93
N ALA A 325 25.03 -2.39 14.75
CA ALA A 325 25.22 -3.47 15.71
C ALA A 325 24.01 -4.36 15.99
N ALA A 326 22.82 -4.07 15.43
CA ALA A 326 21.66 -4.92 15.54
C ALA A 326 21.69 -6.08 14.51
N GLN A 327 21.11 -7.22 14.88
CA GLN A 327 20.82 -8.27 13.90
C GLN A 327 19.67 -7.80 13.01
N VAL A 328 19.89 -7.73 11.71
CA VAL A 328 18.86 -7.34 10.74
C VAL A 328 18.36 -8.57 9.99
N GLN A 329 17.07 -8.86 10.13
CA GLN A 329 16.38 -9.95 9.48
C GLN A 329 15.25 -9.43 8.61
N ILE A 330 15.16 -9.90 7.36
CA ILE A 330 14.05 -9.60 6.46
C ILE A 330 13.19 -10.85 6.33
N ILE A 331 11.88 -10.73 6.55
CA ILE A 331 10.90 -11.78 6.27
C ILE A 331 10.18 -11.42 4.98
N THR A 332 10.24 -12.31 4.00
CA THR A 332 9.57 -12.12 2.71
C THR A 332 8.91 -13.39 2.23
N ASN A 333 8.00 -13.30 1.28
CA ASN A 333 7.38 -14.49 0.70
C ASN A 333 8.41 -15.39 0.03
N ALA A 334 8.33 -16.69 0.30
CA ALA A 334 9.04 -17.66 -0.49
C ALA A 334 8.62 -17.56 -1.98
N PRO A 335 9.52 -17.74 -2.95
CA PRO A 335 9.19 -17.62 -4.38
C PRO A 335 8.03 -18.52 -4.82
N GLN A 336 7.80 -19.61 -4.10
CA GLN A 336 6.71 -20.55 -4.36
C GLN A 336 5.33 -19.95 -4.03
N SER A 337 5.21 -19.20 -2.93
CA SER A 337 3.94 -18.67 -2.40
C SER A 337 3.68 -17.20 -2.78
N GLY A 338 4.73 -16.42 -3.05
CA GLY A 338 4.59 -14.99 -3.34
C GLY A 338 3.59 -14.69 -4.45
N ALA A 339 2.68 -13.74 -4.21
CA ALA A 339 1.62 -13.37 -5.15
C ALA A 339 2.13 -12.55 -6.35
N ASN A 340 3.26 -11.82 -6.19
CA ASN A 340 3.87 -11.04 -7.27
C ASN A 340 4.97 -11.83 -7.98
N PRO A 341 4.72 -12.41 -9.16
CA PRO A 341 5.71 -13.24 -9.86
C PRO A 341 6.92 -12.44 -10.37
N TRP A 342 6.76 -11.15 -10.69
CA TRP A 342 7.85 -10.26 -11.11
C TRP A 342 8.80 -9.95 -9.94
N GLY A 343 8.23 -9.60 -8.77
CA GLY A 343 9.01 -9.37 -7.56
C GLY A 343 9.77 -10.62 -7.11
N CYS A 344 9.14 -11.81 -7.18
CA CYS A 344 9.81 -13.09 -6.91
C CYS A 344 10.96 -13.35 -7.89
N ALA A 345 10.79 -13.03 -9.17
CA ALA A 345 11.84 -13.22 -10.19
C ALA A 345 13.04 -12.28 -9.96
N ASP A 346 12.79 -11.00 -9.64
CA ASP A 346 13.86 -10.06 -9.29
C ASP A 346 14.59 -10.46 -8.00
N TYR A 347 13.84 -10.82 -6.96
CA TYR A 347 14.42 -11.34 -5.72
C TYR A 347 15.38 -12.50 -5.97
N LEU A 348 14.98 -13.50 -6.77
CA LEU A 348 15.84 -14.64 -7.12
C LEU A 348 17.09 -14.22 -7.90
N ASN A 349 17.04 -13.15 -8.69
CA ASN A 349 18.20 -12.61 -9.39
C ASN A 349 19.15 -11.86 -8.43
N GLN A 350 18.61 -11.22 -7.39
CA GLN A 350 19.33 -10.33 -6.47
C GLN A 350 19.67 -10.96 -5.12
N LYS A 351 19.20 -12.18 -4.85
CA LYS A 351 19.33 -12.86 -3.56
C LYS A 351 20.75 -12.77 -2.98
N LYS A 352 21.77 -13.07 -3.78
CA LYS A 352 23.16 -12.99 -3.35
C LYS A 352 23.57 -11.56 -2.95
N ALA A 353 23.16 -10.56 -3.73
CA ALA A 353 23.46 -9.16 -3.42
C ALA A 353 22.75 -8.69 -2.14
N ILE A 354 21.52 -9.15 -1.89
CA ILE A 354 20.79 -8.85 -0.66
C ILE A 354 21.54 -9.45 0.54
N LEU A 355 21.90 -10.73 0.50
CA LEU A 355 22.61 -11.38 1.59
C LEU A 355 24.00 -10.77 1.84
N SER A 356 24.70 -10.30 0.79
CA SER A 356 26.01 -9.65 0.91
C SER A 356 25.99 -8.33 1.67
N THR A 357 24.80 -7.72 1.92
CA THR A 357 24.65 -6.54 2.79
C THR A 357 24.77 -6.88 4.27
N GLY A 358 24.85 -8.17 4.63
CA GLY A 358 24.91 -8.65 6.01
C GLY A 358 23.55 -8.96 6.63
N VAL A 359 22.45 -8.78 5.92
CA VAL A 359 21.11 -9.16 6.40
C VAL A 359 20.88 -10.66 6.27
N SER A 360 20.10 -11.23 7.17
CA SER A 360 19.50 -12.55 6.99
C SER A 360 18.12 -12.43 6.34
N VAL A 361 17.71 -13.41 5.54
CA VAL A 361 16.41 -13.42 4.87
C VAL A 361 15.65 -14.69 5.20
N CYS A 362 14.49 -14.55 5.80
CA CYS A 362 13.53 -15.62 6.00
C CYS A 362 12.57 -15.69 4.80
N GLU A 363 12.68 -16.77 4.03
CA GLU A 363 11.70 -17.12 2.98
C GLU A 363 10.52 -17.83 3.66
N TRP A 364 9.46 -17.07 3.93
CA TRP A 364 8.27 -17.59 4.59
C TRP A 364 7.26 -18.15 3.60
N HIS A 365 6.65 -19.25 3.94
CA HIS A 365 5.58 -19.90 3.20
C HIS A 365 4.39 -20.15 4.13
N GLY A 366 3.30 -19.46 3.91
CA GLY A 366 2.04 -19.66 4.61
C GLY A 366 0.90 -19.95 3.65
N GLU A 367 -0.27 -20.22 4.20
CA GLU A 367 -1.51 -20.47 3.42
C GLU A 367 -1.91 -19.26 2.58
N ARG A 368 -1.63 -18.05 3.08
CA ARG A 368 -1.88 -16.77 2.40
C ARG A 368 -0.57 -16.10 2.03
N SER A 369 -0.56 -15.31 0.97
CA SER A 369 0.60 -14.49 0.64
C SER A 369 0.71 -13.34 1.65
N MET A 370 1.89 -13.16 2.25
CA MET A 370 2.18 -12.02 3.10
C MET A 370 2.26 -10.75 2.26
N HIS A 371 1.54 -9.72 2.71
CA HIS A 371 1.58 -8.39 2.09
C HIS A 371 1.90 -7.29 3.12
N THR A 372 2.18 -7.64 4.36
CA THR A 372 2.55 -6.73 5.46
C THR A 372 3.83 -5.95 5.15
N LYS A 373 3.89 -4.71 5.59
CA LYS A 373 5.08 -3.85 5.58
C LYS A 373 5.28 -3.35 6.99
N THR A 374 6.19 -4.02 7.71
CA THR A 374 6.43 -3.74 9.13
C THR A 374 7.94 -3.73 9.39
N ILE A 375 8.40 -2.80 10.20
CA ILE A 375 9.77 -2.81 10.73
C ILE A 375 9.66 -2.81 12.26
N LEU A 376 10.26 -3.79 12.91
CA LEU A 376 10.35 -3.87 14.36
C LEU A 376 11.78 -3.54 14.77
N ILE A 377 11.95 -2.57 15.66
CA ILE A 377 13.25 -2.16 16.16
C ILE A 377 13.29 -2.45 17.65
N ASP A 378 14.17 -3.33 18.06
CA ASP A 378 14.31 -3.84 19.41
C ASP A 378 12.93 -4.25 19.99
N ASP A 379 12.73 -4.24 21.27
CA ASP A 379 11.47 -4.60 21.91
C ASP A 379 10.55 -3.39 22.16
N ARG A 380 10.70 -2.32 21.38
CA ARG A 380 10.02 -1.05 21.65
C ARG A 380 9.28 -0.46 20.46
N PHE A 381 9.94 -0.27 19.34
CA PHE A 381 9.39 0.48 18.23
C PHE A 381 8.85 -0.45 17.14
N SER A 382 7.67 -0.11 16.66
CA SER A 382 7.04 -0.73 15.50
C SER A 382 6.74 0.31 14.44
N ILE A 383 7.11 0.03 13.18
CA ILE A 383 6.82 0.92 12.05
C ILE A 383 5.96 0.13 11.08
N ILE A 384 4.73 0.58 10.82
CA ILE A 384 3.71 -0.16 10.06
C ILE A 384 3.13 0.75 8.99
N GLY A 385 2.87 0.24 7.79
CA GLY A 385 2.21 1.05 6.76
C GLY A 385 2.24 0.46 5.35
N SER A 386 2.48 1.31 4.36
CA SER A 386 2.35 0.95 2.94
C SER A 386 3.69 0.71 2.22
N PHE A 387 4.83 1.15 2.78
CA PHE A 387 6.15 1.13 2.14
C PHE A 387 6.70 -0.28 1.95
N ASN A 388 6.76 -0.75 0.72
CA ASN A 388 7.49 -1.96 0.36
C ASN A 388 9.00 -1.69 0.30
N TRP A 389 9.81 -2.72 0.51
CA TRP A 389 11.25 -2.60 0.29
C TRP A 389 11.59 -2.72 -1.20
N ASP A 390 11.06 -1.76 -1.99
CA ASP A 390 11.22 -1.71 -3.44
C ASP A 390 11.47 -0.29 -3.97
N MET A 391 11.90 -0.21 -5.23
CA MET A 391 12.24 1.06 -5.88
C MET A 391 11.02 1.94 -6.13
N ARG A 392 9.82 1.36 -6.31
CA ARG A 392 8.61 2.15 -6.50
C ARG A 392 8.26 2.92 -5.23
N SER A 393 8.23 2.23 -4.11
CA SER A 393 7.96 2.84 -2.80
C SER A 393 8.99 3.91 -2.44
N ALA A 394 10.25 3.69 -2.80
CA ALA A 394 11.31 4.64 -2.48
C ALA A 394 11.31 5.91 -3.35
N TYR A 395 10.87 5.84 -4.64
CA TYR A 395 11.11 6.90 -5.61
C TYR A 395 9.92 7.36 -6.43
N LEU A 396 8.84 6.58 -6.51
CA LEU A 396 7.75 6.81 -7.45
C LEU A 396 6.39 7.02 -6.75
N ASP A 397 6.05 6.13 -5.86
CA ASP A 397 4.72 6.07 -5.25
C ASP A 397 4.63 6.99 -4.01
N THR A 398 3.44 7.39 -3.62
CA THR A 398 3.22 7.94 -2.29
C THR A 398 3.22 6.81 -1.29
N GLU A 399 3.80 7.03 -0.12
CA GLU A 399 3.88 6.02 0.93
C GLU A 399 3.74 6.66 2.31
N LEU A 400 3.08 5.94 3.18
CA LEU A 400 2.90 6.30 4.58
C LEU A 400 3.38 5.17 5.49
N MET A 401 4.11 5.53 6.55
CA MET A 401 4.47 4.62 7.64
C MET A 401 4.11 5.24 8.98
N LEU A 402 3.72 4.44 9.92
CA LEU A 402 3.38 4.84 11.29
C LEU A 402 4.44 4.30 12.24
N LEU A 403 5.21 5.18 12.84
CA LEU A 403 6.13 4.83 13.93
C LEU A 403 5.36 4.84 15.24
N VAL A 404 5.32 3.71 15.93
CA VAL A 404 4.62 3.51 17.19
C VAL A 404 5.63 3.11 18.27
N ASP A 405 5.71 3.90 19.33
CA ASP A 405 6.45 3.61 20.55
C ASP A 405 5.49 2.91 21.54
N CYS A 406 5.41 1.60 21.44
CA CYS A 406 4.53 0.79 22.26
C CYS A 406 5.11 -0.63 22.41
N PRO A 407 5.75 -0.95 23.55
CA PRO A 407 6.34 -2.27 23.79
C PRO A 407 5.32 -3.42 23.69
N GLU A 408 4.08 -3.21 24.14
CA GLU A 408 3.03 -4.24 24.10
C GLU A 408 2.64 -4.59 22.66
N LEU A 409 2.46 -3.57 21.79
CA LEU A 409 2.18 -3.77 20.37
C LEU A 409 3.39 -4.42 19.69
N ASN A 410 4.61 -3.98 20.02
CA ASN A 410 5.84 -4.57 19.48
C ASN A 410 5.96 -6.05 19.86
N ALA A 411 5.69 -6.42 21.13
CA ALA A 411 5.75 -7.79 21.61
C ALA A 411 4.76 -8.71 20.86
N ALA A 412 3.54 -8.26 20.60
CA ALA A 412 2.55 -9.00 19.82
C ALA A 412 3.06 -9.27 18.40
N LEU A 413 3.63 -8.26 17.74
CA LEU A 413 4.21 -8.39 16.39
C LEU A 413 5.45 -9.26 16.35
N ARG A 414 6.27 -9.24 17.42
CA ARG A 414 7.43 -10.13 17.53
C ARG A 414 7.03 -11.58 17.66
N ALA A 415 6.02 -11.89 18.45
CA ALA A 415 5.52 -13.26 18.58
C ALA A 415 5.09 -13.82 17.22
N GLU A 416 4.40 -13.02 16.39
CA GLU A 416 4.03 -13.41 15.03
C GLU A 416 5.26 -13.59 14.13
N THR A 417 6.19 -12.63 14.12
CA THR A 417 7.38 -12.73 13.27
C THR A 417 8.28 -13.89 13.67
N ASP A 418 8.39 -14.22 14.96
CA ASP A 418 9.14 -15.37 15.45
C ASP A 418 8.49 -16.69 15.02
N GLU A 419 7.15 -16.76 15.02
CA GLU A 419 6.43 -17.90 14.46
C GLU A 419 6.64 -18.05 12.95
N MET A 420 6.64 -16.92 12.20
CA MET A 420 6.96 -16.95 10.77
C MET A 420 8.37 -17.47 10.51
N VAL A 421 9.34 -17.12 11.35
CA VAL A 421 10.72 -17.63 11.24
C VAL A 421 10.77 -19.13 11.54
N ARG A 422 10.01 -19.61 12.54
CA ARG A 422 9.90 -21.04 12.82
C ARG A 422 9.32 -21.85 11.65
N GLN A 423 8.42 -21.26 10.89
CA GLN A 423 7.78 -21.86 9.70
C GLN A 423 8.56 -21.62 8.41
N GLY A 424 9.51 -20.69 8.41
CA GLY A 424 10.26 -20.25 7.25
C GLY A 424 11.60 -20.95 7.06
N ARG A 425 12.25 -20.61 5.95
CA ARG A 425 13.64 -20.98 5.66
C ARG A 425 14.52 -19.76 5.77
N LEU A 426 15.38 -19.72 6.78
CA LEU A 426 16.30 -18.61 7.03
C LEU A 426 17.57 -18.78 6.19
N LEU A 427 17.91 -17.76 5.44
CA LEU A 427 19.15 -17.63 4.68
C LEU A 427 20.08 -16.68 5.42
N LEU A 428 21.25 -17.14 5.81
CA LEU A 428 22.27 -16.35 6.48
C LEU A 428 23.10 -15.54 5.46
N PRO A 429 23.83 -14.50 5.90
CA PRO A 429 24.63 -13.66 5.00
C PRO A 429 25.68 -14.43 4.18
N ASP A 430 26.19 -15.54 4.70
CA ASP A 430 27.13 -16.42 3.99
C ASP A 430 26.45 -17.33 2.94
N GLY A 431 25.12 -17.28 2.83
CA GLY A 431 24.31 -18.10 1.95
C GLY A 431 23.88 -19.43 2.55
N THR A 432 24.29 -19.76 3.78
CA THR A 432 23.81 -20.94 4.50
C THR A 432 22.31 -20.85 4.72
N ALA A 433 21.61 -21.97 4.53
CA ALA A 433 20.17 -22.06 4.74
C ALA A 433 19.89 -22.88 6.01
N VAL A 434 19.07 -22.33 6.90
CA VAL A 434 18.60 -22.98 8.13
C VAL A 434 17.08 -23.10 8.03
N GLU A 435 16.57 -24.31 8.15
CA GLU A 435 15.13 -24.56 8.17
C GLU A 435 14.61 -24.34 9.60
N GLY A 436 13.49 -23.60 9.69
CA GLY A 436 12.81 -23.39 10.96
C GLY A 436 12.24 -24.70 11.53
N ALA A 437 12.02 -24.75 12.83
CA ALA A 437 11.58 -25.98 13.52
C ALA A 437 10.21 -26.51 13.04
N ALA A 438 9.39 -25.66 12.44
CA ALA A 438 8.09 -26.02 11.84
C ALA A 438 8.08 -25.83 10.32
N TYR A 439 9.26 -25.76 9.69
CA TYR A 439 9.35 -25.57 8.24
C TYR A 439 8.81 -26.77 7.48
N THR A 440 7.98 -26.50 6.50
CA THR A 440 7.54 -27.46 5.49
C THR A 440 7.93 -26.95 4.12
N ALA A 441 8.68 -27.74 3.36
CA ALA A 441 9.16 -27.33 2.05
C ALA A 441 7.97 -27.09 1.08
N PRO A 442 7.76 -25.88 0.58
CA PRO A 442 6.64 -25.60 -0.31
C PRO A 442 6.86 -26.19 -1.69
N GLU A 443 5.81 -26.78 -2.26
CA GLU A 443 5.86 -27.20 -3.65
C GLU A 443 5.81 -26.00 -4.60
N MET A 444 6.67 -26.02 -5.61
CA MET A 444 6.64 -25.02 -6.67
C MET A 444 5.48 -25.31 -7.64
N PRO A 445 4.46 -24.44 -7.76
CA PRO A 445 3.39 -24.60 -8.74
C PRO A 445 3.93 -24.79 -10.16
N LEU A 446 3.33 -25.69 -10.95
CA LEU A 446 3.83 -26.00 -12.30
C LEU A 446 3.98 -24.77 -13.19
N TYR A 447 2.98 -23.89 -13.19
CA TYR A 447 3.06 -22.65 -13.98
C TYR A 447 4.25 -21.76 -13.57
N LYS A 448 4.60 -21.71 -12.27
CA LYS A 448 5.76 -20.95 -11.79
C LYS A 448 7.07 -21.60 -12.21
N LYS A 449 7.15 -22.93 -12.26
CA LYS A 449 8.36 -23.64 -12.74
C LYS A 449 8.74 -23.21 -14.17
N PHE A 450 7.75 -22.99 -15.04
CA PHE A 450 7.98 -22.56 -16.42
C PHE A 450 8.09 -21.05 -16.58
N LEU A 451 7.27 -20.30 -15.87
CA LEU A 451 7.20 -18.84 -15.99
C LEU A 451 8.40 -18.14 -15.35
N GLN A 452 8.83 -18.61 -14.20
CA GLN A 452 9.85 -17.93 -13.38
C GLN A 452 11.20 -17.77 -14.08
N PRO A 453 11.77 -18.79 -14.80
CA PRO A 453 13.00 -18.60 -15.57
C PRO A 453 12.89 -17.53 -16.64
N VAL A 454 11.74 -17.44 -17.32
CA VAL A 454 11.47 -16.42 -18.35
C VAL A 454 11.40 -15.04 -17.71
N LEU A 455 10.62 -14.89 -16.62
CA LEU A 455 10.49 -13.63 -15.91
C LEU A 455 11.82 -13.13 -15.37
N ARG A 456 12.69 -14.02 -14.87
CA ARG A 456 14.03 -13.67 -14.39
C ARG A 456 14.91 -13.03 -15.47
N VAL A 457 14.75 -13.42 -16.72
CA VAL A 457 15.47 -12.80 -17.84
C VAL A 457 14.83 -11.48 -18.24
N VAL A 458 13.50 -11.48 -18.41
CA VAL A 458 12.74 -10.32 -18.90
C VAL A 458 12.83 -9.14 -17.94
N ILE A 459 12.79 -9.38 -16.61
CA ILE A 459 12.76 -8.29 -15.63
C ILE A 459 14.08 -7.53 -15.48
N ARG A 460 15.23 -8.13 -15.82
CA ARG A 460 16.55 -7.52 -15.61
C ARG A 460 16.67 -6.08 -16.10
N PRO A 461 16.30 -5.77 -17.37
CA PRO A 461 16.38 -4.40 -17.86
C PRO A 461 15.25 -3.49 -17.36
N PHE A 462 14.19 -4.04 -16.77
CA PHE A 462 12.98 -3.30 -16.38
C PHE A 462 12.73 -3.27 -14.86
N ARG A 463 13.66 -3.78 -14.06
CA ARG A 463 13.49 -3.90 -12.61
C ARG A 463 13.21 -2.57 -11.88
N TYR A 464 13.60 -1.44 -12.49
CA TYR A 464 13.38 -0.10 -11.96
C TYR A 464 11.91 0.39 -12.09
N VAL A 465 11.04 -0.39 -12.73
CA VAL A 465 9.58 -0.12 -12.77
C VAL A 465 8.81 -0.95 -11.74
N LEU A 466 9.51 -1.80 -10.98
CA LEU A 466 8.96 -2.62 -9.88
C LEU A 466 9.10 -1.94 -8.53
#